data_ca0b3fec8f64cae49fc866c6e584a8b1
#
_entry.id   ca0b3fec8f64cae49fc866c6e584a8b1
#
_cell.length_a   1.000
_cell.length_b   1.000
_cell.length_c   1.000
_cell.angle_alpha   90.00
_cell.angle_beta   90.00
_cell.angle_gamma   90.00
#
_symmetry.space_group_name_H-M   'P 1'
#
loop_
_entity.id
_entity.type
_entity.pdbx_description
1 polymer ?
#
loop_
_entity_poly.entity_id
_entity_poly.type
_entity_poly.pdbx_seq_one_letter_code
_entity_poly.pdbx_strand_id
1 'polypeptide(L)'
;TKISKHGLGLAIDINTLYNPYVKEKADGSWHIEPATGEPYAFDRDNRTDIPYKIDHNDLAYRLFTEAGFEWGGDWISLKDYQHFEIDL
;
A
#
# COMPACT_ATOMS: atom_id res chain seq x y z
N THR A 1 -12.20 22.76 8.35
CA THR A 1 -12.39 21.44 7.71
C THR A 1 -11.09 20.97 7.10
N LYS A 2 -10.69 19.77 7.45
CA LYS A 2 -9.47 19.18 6.92
C LYS A 2 -9.77 18.50 5.59
N ILE A 3 -9.08 18.92 4.54
CA ILE A 3 -9.15 18.24 3.26
C ILE A 3 -8.08 17.13 3.26
N SER A 4 -8.47 15.90 2.97
CA SER A 4 -7.52 14.77 2.94
C SER A 4 -6.54 14.90 1.78
N LYS A 5 -5.41 14.22 1.87
CA LYS A 5 -4.45 14.15 0.77
C LYS A 5 -5.08 13.60 -0.51
N HIS A 6 -5.98 12.62 -0.40
CA HIS A 6 -6.73 12.10 -1.55
C HIS A 6 -7.56 13.20 -2.23
N GLY A 7 -8.26 14.02 -1.44
CA GLY A 7 -9.07 15.12 -1.98
C GLY A 7 -8.25 16.19 -2.68
N LEU A 8 -6.97 16.35 -2.32
CA LEU A 8 -6.05 17.30 -2.95
C LEU A 8 -5.26 16.69 -4.10
N GLY A 9 -5.46 15.41 -4.44
CA GLY A 9 -4.63 14.72 -5.44
C GLY A 9 -3.22 14.40 -4.95
N LEU A 10 -2.98 14.43 -3.64
CA LEU A 10 -1.67 14.18 -3.02
C LEU A 10 -1.52 12.74 -2.52
N ALA A 11 -2.55 11.93 -2.68
CA ALA A 11 -2.52 10.52 -2.34
C ALA A 11 -3.37 9.72 -3.34
N ILE A 12 -2.96 8.50 -3.60
CA ILE A 12 -3.64 7.61 -4.54
C ILE A 12 -3.53 6.16 -4.06
N ASP A 13 -4.58 5.38 -4.24
CA ASP A 13 -4.60 3.95 -3.98
C ASP A 13 -4.74 3.18 -5.29
N ILE A 14 -3.94 2.13 -5.46
CA ILE A 14 -3.87 1.36 -6.71
C ILE A 14 -4.10 -0.12 -6.43
N ASN A 15 -5.03 -0.74 -7.18
CA ASN A 15 -5.31 -2.18 -7.14
C ASN A 15 -5.43 -2.71 -5.72
N THR A 16 -6.41 -2.19 -4.98
CA THR A 16 -6.53 -2.39 -3.53
C THR A 16 -6.67 -3.85 -3.13
N LEU A 17 -7.37 -4.67 -3.93
CA LEU A 17 -7.57 -6.08 -3.62
C LEU A 17 -6.26 -6.84 -3.48
N TYR A 18 -5.34 -6.63 -4.43
CA TYR A 18 -4.07 -7.36 -4.48
C TYR A 18 -2.94 -6.64 -3.72
N ASN A 19 -3.21 -5.45 -3.21
CA ASN A 19 -2.25 -4.63 -2.50
C ASN A 19 -2.91 -4.06 -1.23
N PRO A 20 -3.19 -4.93 -0.25
CA PRO A 20 -4.01 -4.52 0.89
C PRO A 20 -3.26 -3.65 1.89
N TYR A 21 -4.03 -2.97 2.72
CA TYR A 21 -3.57 -2.36 3.95
C TYR A 21 -3.45 -3.45 5.01
N VAL A 22 -2.35 -3.50 5.74
CA VAL A 22 -2.06 -4.55 6.72
C VAL A 22 -1.52 -3.92 7.99
N LYS A 23 -2.23 -4.13 9.11
CA LYS A 23 -1.82 -3.61 10.41
C LYS A 23 -1.99 -4.67 11.49
N GLU A 24 -0.97 -4.88 12.32
CA GLU A 24 -1.08 -5.74 13.49
C GLU A 24 -1.83 -5.01 14.61
N LYS A 25 -2.82 -5.66 15.18
CA LYS A 25 -3.58 -5.13 16.32
C LYS A 25 -2.85 -5.41 17.63
N ALA A 26 -3.27 -4.73 18.70
CA ALA A 26 -2.66 -4.88 20.03
C ALA A 26 -2.75 -6.32 20.57
N ASP A 27 -3.75 -7.09 20.15
CA ASP A 27 -3.94 -8.48 20.56
C ASP A 27 -3.17 -9.50 19.71
N GLY A 28 -2.35 -9.03 18.76
CA GLY A 28 -1.57 -9.88 17.87
C GLY A 28 -2.30 -10.33 16.61
N SER A 29 -3.58 -10.03 16.48
CA SER A 29 -4.32 -10.31 15.24
C SER A 29 -4.04 -9.22 14.18
N TRP A 30 -4.50 -9.47 12.95
CA TRP A 30 -4.23 -8.58 11.82
C TRP A 30 -5.51 -7.90 11.35
N HIS A 31 -5.40 -6.61 11.05
CA HIS A 31 -6.43 -5.86 10.34
C HIS A 31 -5.99 -5.72 8.89
N ILE A 32 -6.80 -6.23 7.96
CA ILE A 32 -6.50 -6.23 6.53
C ILE A 32 -7.65 -5.58 5.77
N GLU A 33 -7.35 -4.60 4.95
CA GLU A 33 -8.34 -3.89 4.13
C GLU A 33 -7.90 -3.86 2.67
N PRO A 34 -8.73 -4.33 1.73
CA PRO A 34 -10.00 -5.01 1.98
C PRO A 34 -9.78 -6.38 2.63
N ALA A 35 -10.74 -6.87 3.41
CA ALA A 35 -10.62 -8.17 4.08
C ALA A 35 -10.35 -9.30 3.08
N THR A 36 -10.89 -9.21 1.88
CA THR A 36 -10.68 -10.16 0.79
C THR A 36 -9.25 -10.15 0.26
N GLY A 37 -8.43 -9.17 0.65
CA GLY A 37 -7.02 -9.08 0.29
C GLY A 37 -6.09 -9.91 1.16
N GLU A 38 -6.62 -10.60 2.19
CA GLU A 38 -5.80 -11.41 3.09
C GLU A 38 -4.86 -12.38 2.38
N PRO A 39 -5.27 -13.10 1.32
CA PRO A 39 -4.36 -14.00 0.61
C PRO A 39 -3.12 -13.32 0.02
N TYR A 40 -3.14 -11.99 -0.08
CA TYR A 40 -2.06 -11.20 -0.71
C TYR A 40 -1.31 -10.34 0.29
N ALA A 41 -1.56 -10.52 1.60
CA ALA A 41 -1.07 -9.61 2.63
C ALA A 41 0.35 -9.91 3.11
N PHE A 42 0.82 -11.16 2.99
CA PHE A 42 2.05 -11.60 3.62
C PHE A 42 3.01 -12.25 2.63
N ASP A 43 4.30 -12.22 3.00
CA ASP A 43 5.39 -12.82 2.23
C ASP A 43 5.40 -12.38 0.76
N ARG A 44 5.14 -11.09 0.56
CA ARG A 44 4.90 -10.55 -0.78
C ARG A 44 6.15 -10.54 -1.66
N ASP A 45 7.31 -10.25 -1.07
CA ASP A 45 8.54 -10.04 -1.84
C ASP A 45 8.97 -11.28 -2.63
N ASN A 46 8.67 -12.47 -2.09
CA ASN A 46 9.08 -13.74 -2.69
C ASN A 46 7.98 -14.37 -3.55
N ARG A 47 6.83 -13.71 -3.67
CA ARG A 47 5.68 -14.29 -4.38
C ARG A 47 5.58 -13.77 -5.80
N THR A 48 5.27 -14.67 -6.71
CA THR A 48 5.02 -14.34 -8.12
C THR A 48 3.57 -14.58 -8.52
N ASP A 49 2.73 -15.01 -7.58
CA ASP A 49 1.34 -15.40 -7.82
C ASP A 49 0.34 -14.26 -7.56
N ILE A 50 0.80 -13.09 -7.10
CA ILE A 50 -0.07 -11.96 -6.81
C ILE A 50 -0.26 -11.12 -8.07
N PRO A 51 -1.49 -11.06 -8.65
CA PRO A 51 -1.74 -10.20 -9.80
C PRO A 51 -1.51 -8.73 -9.44
N TYR A 52 -0.90 -7.98 -10.35
CA TYR A 52 -0.69 -6.54 -10.18
C TYR A 52 -0.03 -6.15 -8.86
N LYS A 53 0.82 -7.03 -8.32
CA LYS A 53 1.54 -6.77 -7.07
C LYS A 53 2.39 -5.50 -7.20
N ILE A 54 2.25 -4.59 -6.22
CA ILE A 54 3.14 -3.43 -6.09
C ILE A 54 4.31 -3.83 -5.18
N ASP A 55 5.53 -3.71 -5.69
CA ASP A 55 6.77 -3.90 -4.95
C ASP A 55 7.84 -2.97 -5.52
N HIS A 56 9.07 -3.07 -5.00
CA HIS A 56 10.15 -2.17 -5.41
C HIS A 56 10.58 -2.34 -6.87
N ASN A 57 10.16 -3.41 -7.53
CA ASN A 57 10.46 -3.66 -8.94
C ASN A 57 9.30 -3.28 -9.87
N ASP A 58 8.18 -2.84 -9.30
CA ASP A 58 6.98 -2.52 -10.06
C ASP A 58 7.11 -1.16 -10.75
N LEU A 59 6.53 -1.05 -11.95
CA LEU A 59 6.56 0.20 -12.72
C LEU A 59 5.85 1.33 -11.98
N ALA A 60 4.69 1.04 -11.36
CA ALA A 60 3.95 2.06 -10.62
C ALA A 60 4.79 2.61 -9.45
N TYR A 61 5.44 1.73 -8.68
CA TYR A 61 6.34 2.15 -7.61
C TYR A 61 7.40 3.11 -8.15
N ARG A 62 8.05 2.74 -9.24
CA ARG A 62 9.14 3.53 -9.80
C ARG A 62 8.66 4.89 -10.29
N LEU A 63 7.54 4.92 -11.02
CA LEU A 63 7.01 6.18 -11.57
C LEU A 63 6.57 7.14 -10.46
N PHE A 64 5.86 6.64 -9.45
CA PHE A 64 5.38 7.49 -8.36
C PHE A 64 6.50 7.96 -7.44
N THR A 65 7.47 7.10 -7.12
CA THR A 65 8.60 7.52 -6.28
C THR A 65 9.51 8.50 -6.99
N GLU A 66 9.73 8.36 -8.29
CA GLU A 66 10.47 9.34 -9.09
C GLU A 66 9.75 10.69 -9.13
N ALA A 67 8.42 10.69 -9.03
CA ALA A 67 7.63 11.91 -8.96
C ALA A 67 7.57 12.53 -7.56
N GLY A 68 8.20 11.91 -6.57
CA GLY A 68 8.27 12.42 -5.20
C GLY A 68 7.28 11.81 -4.24
N PHE A 69 6.50 10.81 -4.66
CA PHE A 69 5.58 10.10 -3.78
C PHE A 69 6.33 9.09 -2.93
N GLU A 70 5.86 8.87 -1.69
CA GLU A 70 6.29 7.72 -0.90
C GLU A 70 5.24 6.62 -0.98
N TRP A 71 5.68 5.38 -0.81
CA TRP A 71 4.83 4.20 -0.88
C TRP A 71 4.55 3.64 0.51
N GLY A 72 3.27 3.36 0.82
CA GLY A 72 2.88 2.82 2.12
C GLY A 72 3.43 1.42 2.40
N GLY A 73 3.87 0.70 1.38
CA GLY A 73 4.56 -0.58 1.57
C GLY A 73 5.95 -0.46 2.21
N ASP A 74 6.53 0.74 2.21
CA ASP A 74 7.81 1.01 2.88
C ASP A 74 7.65 1.42 4.34
N TRP A 75 6.44 1.63 4.82
CA TRP A 75 6.20 2.00 6.22
C TRP A 75 6.53 0.85 7.17
N ILE A 76 6.91 1.18 8.40
CA ILE A 76 7.39 0.19 9.37
C ILE A 76 6.29 -0.27 10.31
N SER A 77 5.50 0.65 10.87
CA SER A 77 4.49 0.34 11.89
C SER A 77 3.26 -0.36 11.32
N LEU A 78 2.99 -0.13 10.05
CA LEU A 78 1.95 -0.81 9.28
C LEU A 78 2.37 -0.79 7.82
N LYS A 79 1.69 -1.60 7.00
CA LYS A 79 1.95 -1.63 5.56
C LYS A 79 0.67 -1.26 4.83
N ASP A 80 0.77 -0.32 3.90
CA ASP A 80 -0.34 0.06 3.04
C ASP A 80 0.09 -0.07 1.59
N TYR A 81 0.05 -1.29 1.09
CA TYR A 81 0.64 -1.64 -0.21
C TYR A 81 -0.03 -0.95 -1.39
N GLN A 82 -1.28 -0.51 -1.21
CA GLN A 82 -2.03 0.19 -2.26
C GLN A 82 -1.71 1.68 -2.36
N HIS A 83 -1.12 2.24 -1.30
CA HIS A 83 -1.12 3.69 -1.04
C HIS A 83 0.18 4.36 -1.44
N PHE A 84 0.06 5.46 -2.18
CA PHE A 84 1.14 6.41 -2.46
C PHE A 84 0.72 7.80 -2.02
N GLU A 85 1.61 8.53 -1.37
CA GLU A 85 1.32 9.90 -0.98
C GLU A 85 2.55 10.78 -1.09
N ILE A 86 2.33 12.09 -1.22
CA ILE A 86 3.39 13.09 -1.26
C ILE A 86 3.14 14.11 -0.14
N ASP A 87 4.18 14.45 0.60
CA ASP A 87 4.16 15.52 1.59
C ASP A 87 4.69 16.81 0.97
N LEU A 88 3.92 17.87 1.14
CA LEU A 88 4.28 19.21 0.69
C LEU A 88 4.78 20.05 1.85
#